data_b65a860df52864cd49bb6a39ea3e56c7
#
_entry.id   b65a860df52864cd49bb6a39ea3e56c7
#
_cell.length_a   1.000
_cell.length_b   1.000
_cell.length_c   1.000
_cell.angle_alpha   90.00
_cell.angle_beta   90.00
_cell.angle_gamma   90.00
#
_symmetry.space_group_name_H-M   'P 1'
#
loop_
_entity.id
_entity.type
_entity.pdbx_description
1 polymer ?
#
loop_
_entity_poly.entity_id
_entity_poly.type
_entity_poly.pdbx_seq_one_letter_code
_entity_poly.pdbx_strand_id
1 'polypeptide(L)'
;NTPRDVISRMETMVLMSGMDLPVRAIREQIASAIHLIVHEARFSDGTRKVTKVTEVVGLEGDQITMQDIFEFEQTGVDPDGKVLGHFRPTGAVPTFIEEVASRGLTIDRSMFDPMHWGQGK
;
A
#
# COMPACT_ATOMS: atom_id res chain seq x y z
N ASN A 1 5.70 -4.32 -10.96
CA ASN A 1 4.44 -4.36 -10.20
C ASN A 1 4.49 -3.47 -8.98
N THR A 2 4.05 -2.25 -9.15
CA THR A 2 4.00 -1.24 -8.10
C THR A 2 2.53 -0.89 -7.83
N PRO A 3 2.23 -0.23 -6.70
CA PRO A 3 0.87 0.27 -6.47
C PRO A 3 0.37 1.17 -7.60
N ARG A 4 1.26 1.95 -8.20
CA ARG A 4 0.89 2.80 -9.34
C ARG A 4 0.50 1.97 -10.56
N ASP A 5 1.13 0.82 -10.76
CA ASP A 5 0.74 -0.11 -11.84
C ASP A 5 -0.67 -0.65 -11.63
N VAL A 6 -1.03 -0.92 -10.37
CA VAL A 6 -2.39 -1.36 -10.02
C VAL A 6 -3.40 -0.30 -10.45
N ILE A 7 -3.14 0.96 -10.13
CA ILE A 7 -4.00 2.07 -10.50
C ILE A 7 -4.12 2.18 -12.02
N SER A 8 -3.00 2.08 -12.74
CA SER A 8 -2.99 2.14 -14.20
C SER A 8 -3.81 1.02 -14.82
N ARG A 9 -3.72 -0.19 -14.27
CA ARG A 9 -4.52 -1.32 -14.74
C ARG A 9 -5.99 -1.09 -14.51
N MET A 10 -6.37 -0.54 -13.37
CA MET A 10 -7.76 -0.23 -13.07
C MET A 10 -8.31 0.80 -14.04
N GLU A 11 -7.53 1.84 -14.35
CA GLU A 11 -7.92 2.84 -15.34
C GLU A 11 -8.16 2.19 -16.70
N THR A 12 -7.25 1.31 -17.13
CA THR A 12 -7.36 0.60 -18.39
C THR A 12 -8.62 -0.26 -18.41
N MET A 13 -8.90 -0.98 -17.34
CA MET A 13 -10.09 -1.84 -17.26
C MET A 13 -11.39 -1.03 -17.39
N VAL A 14 -11.44 0.14 -16.76
CA VAL A 14 -12.62 1.02 -16.87
C VAL A 14 -12.78 1.53 -18.30
N LEU A 15 -11.67 1.93 -18.93
CA LEU A 15 -11.69 2.40 -20.32
C LEU A 15 -12.16 1.30 -21.27
N MET A 16 -11.69 0.07 -21.04
CA MET A 16 -12.05 -1.08 -21.88
C MET A 16 -13.49 -1.54 -21.69
N SER A 17 -14.13 -1.15 -20.59
CA SER A 17 -15.52 -1.49 -20.33
C SER A 17 -16.49 -0.70 -21.22
N GLY A 18 -15.99 0.23 -22.00
CA GLY A 18 -16.82 1.04 -22.90
C GLY A 18 -17.45 2.26 -22.25
N MET A 19 -17.09 2.56 -21.02
CA MET A 19 -17.57 3.77 -20.35
C MET A 19 -16.83 4.97 -20.92
N ASP A 20 -17.59 5.95 -21.39
CA ASP A 20 -17.02 7.17 -21.97
C ASP A 20 -16.86 8.23 -20.87
N LEU A 21 -15.82 8.05 -20.07
CA LEU A 21 -15.50 8.96 -18.96
C LEU A 21 -14.14 9.59 -19.16
N PRO A 22 -13.99 10.87 -18.82
CA PRO A 22 -12.66 11.49 -18.79
C PRO A 22 -11.74 10.76 -17.80
N VAL A 23 -10.46 10.70 -18.12
CA VAL A 23 -9.47 10.03 -17.25
C VAL A 23 -9.52 10.58 -15.84
N ARG A 24 -9.67 11.89 -15.68
CA ARG A 24 -9.77 12.49 -14.34
C ARG A 24 -10.96 11.95 -13.56
N ALA A 25 -12.10 11.77 -14.20
CA ALA A 25 -13.28 11.23 -13.52
C ALA A 25 -13.04 9.78 -13.07
N ILE A 26 -12.35 8.99 -13.89
CA ILE A 26 -11.97 7.63 -13.55
C ILE A 26 -11.06 7.64 -12.32
N ARG A 27 -10.07 8.51 -12.29
CA ARG A 27 -9.15 8.64 -11.14
C ARG A 27 -9.85 9.10 -9.88
N GLU A 28 -10.81 10.00 -9.99
CA GLU A 28 -11.61 10.43 -8.85
C GLU A 28 -12.40 9.25 -8.27
N GLN A 29 -12.99 8.41 -9.12
CA GLN A 29 -13.70 7.22 -8.68
C GLN A 29 -12.77 6.24 -7.96
N ILE A 30 -11.61 5.99 -8.53
CA ILE A 30 -10.63 5.10 -7.92
C ILE A 30 -10.19 5.64 -6.55
N ALA A 31 -9.84 6.92 -6.49
CA ALA A 31 -9.36 7.53 -5.26
C ALA A 31 -10.43 7.53 -4.14
N SER A 32 -11.70 7.60 -4.51
CA SER A 32 -12.79 7.58 -3.53
C SER A 32 -13.16 6.17 -3.07
N ALA A 33 -12.91 5.17 -3.92
CA ALA A 33 -13.34 3.80 -3.67
C ALA A 33 -12.25 2.93 -3.04
N ILE A 34 -10.99 3.21 -3.35
CA ILE A 34 -9.85 2.40 -2.89
C ILE A 34 -9.11 3.15 -1.80
N HIS A 35 -8.93 2.50 -0.65
CA HIS A 35 -8.22 3.11 0.49
C HIS A 35 -6.84 2.50 0.71
N LEU A 36 -6.71 1.20 0.47
CA LEU A 36 -5.46 0.48 0.67
C LEU A 36 -5.18 -0.43 -0.51
N ILE A 37 -3.90 -0.54 -0.85
CA ILE A 37 -3.41 -1.51 -1.81
C ILE A 37 -2.42 -2.40 -1.07
N VAL A 38 -2.72 -3.70 -1.04
CA VAL A 38 -1.81 -4.69 -0.45
C VAL A 38 -1.11 -5.40 -1.61
N HIS A 39 0.19 -5.20 -1.70
CA HIS A 39 0.98 -5.75 -2.77
C HIS A 39 1.75 -6.98 -2.31
N GLU A 40 1.65 -8.03 -3.11
CA GLU A 40 2.27 -9.32 -2.85
C GLU A 40 3.22 -9.66 -3.98
N ALA A 41 4.34 -10.27 -3.66
CA ALA A 41 5.30 -10.69 -4.68
C ALA A 41 5.82 -12.09 -4.39
N ARG A 42 6.25 -12.77 -5.44
CA ARG A 42 6.90 -14.06 -5.34
C ARG A 42 8.42 -13.85 -5.32
N PHE A 43 9.06 -14.43 -4.33
CA PHE A 43 10.50 -14.31 -4.15
C PHE A 43 11.24 -15.46 -4.81
N SER A 44 12.56 -15.30 -4.89
CA SER A 44 13.43 -16.29 -5.55
C SER A 44 13.39 -17.66 -4.91
N ASP A 45 13.02 -17.76 -3.63
CA ASP A 45 12.89 -19.02 -2.92
C ASP A 45 11.52 -19.69 -3.15
N GLY A 46 10.67 -19.10 -3.99
CA GLY A 46 9.35 -19.61 -4.30
C GLY A 46 8.25 -19.19 -3.34
N THR A 47 8.60 -18.50 -2.25
CA THR A 47 7.60 -18.01 -1.29
C THR A 47 6.92 -16.76 -1.79
N ARG A 48 5.67 -16.57 -1.37
CA ARG A 48 4.93 -15.33 -1.60
C ARG A 48 4.86 -14.55 -0.30
N LYS A 49 5.14 -13.26 -0.40
CA LYS A 49 5.10 -12.38 0.76
C LYS A 49 4.41 -11.09 0.40
N VAL A 50 3.71 -10.51 1.37
CA VAL A 50 3.24 -9.14 1.24
C VAL A 50 4.48 -8.24 1.27
N THR A 51 4.64 -7.41 0.26
CA THR A 51 5.81 -6.55 0.12
C THR A 51 5.51 -5.10 0.46
N LYS A 52 4.27 -4.67 0.28
CA LYS A 52 3.86 -3.30 0.58
C LYS A 52 2.41 -3.24 0.99
N VAL A 53 2.12 -2.33 1.90
CA VAL A 53 0.77 -1.86 2.16
C VAL A 53 0.81 -0.35 1.90
N THR A 54 0.04 0.09 0.91
CA THR A 54 0.06 1.46 0.43
C THR A 54 -1.31 2.07 0.61
N GLU A 55 -1.37 3.26 1.20
CA GLU A 55 -2.61 4.02 1.32
C GLU A 55 -2.82 4.86 0.06
N VAL A 56 -4.04 4.85 -0.46
CA VAL A 56 -4.47 5.81 -1.48
C VAL A 56 -5.02 7.00 -0.73
N VAL A 57 -4.26 8.10 -0.73
CA VAL A 57 -4.60 9.28 0.07
C VAL A 57 -5.71 10.10 -0.58
N GLY A 58 -5.65 10.25 -1.89
CA GLY A 58 -6.63 11.04 -2.61
C GLY A 58 -6.13 11.46 -3.97
N LEU A 59 -6.72 12.51 -4.49
CA LEU A 59 -6.37 13.06 -5.79
C LEU A 59 -5.79 14.45 -5.60
N GLU A 60 -4.65 14.69 -6.20
CA GLU A 60 -4.00 15.99 -6.21
C GLU A 60 -3.82 16.40 -7.66
N GLY A 61 -4.60 17.40 -8.11
CA GLY A 61 -4.68 17.70 -9.54
C GLY A 61 -5.23 16.51 -10.28
N ASP A 62 -4.49 15.97 -11.25
CA ASP A 62 -4.86 14.80 -12.01
C ASP A 62 -4.19 13.52 -11.51
N GLN A 63 -3.39 13.61 -10.45
CA GLN A 63 -2.61 12.49 -9.95
C GLN A 63 -3.19 11.92 -8.69
N ILE A 64 -3.25 10.59 -8.63
CA ILE A 64 -3.62 9.88 -7.40
C ILE A 64 -2.41 9.89 -6.49
N THR A 65 -2.60 10.39 -5.26
CA THR A 65 -1.55 10.45 -4.26
C THR A 65 -1.60 9.20 -3.40
N MET A 66 -0.44 8.60 -3.17
CA MET A 66 -0.31 7.40 -2.37
C MET A 66 0.86 7.53 -1.42
N GLN A 67 0.80 6.79 -0.30
CA GLN A 67 1.95 6.68 0.60
C GLN A 67 2.07 5.25 1.09
N ASP A 68 3.30 4.75 1.13
CA ASP A 68 3.58 3.42 1.65
C ASP A 68 3.51 3.47 3.19
N ILE A 69 2.73 2.57 3.77
CA ILE A 69 2.57 2.47 5.23
C ILE A 69 3.49 1.39 5.79
N PHE A 70 3.52 0.23 5.13
CA PHE A 70 4.40 -0.88 5.49
C PHE A 70 5.12 -1.37 4.25
N GLU A 71 6.33 -1.87 4.46
CA GLU A 71 7.11 -2.47 3.38
C GLU A 71 7.93 -3.64 3.91
N PHE A 72 8.20 -4.61 3.04
CA PHE A 72 9.08 -5.72 3.36
C PHE A 72 10.52 -5.29 3.02
N GLU A 73 11.41 -5.47 3.98
CA GLU A 73 12.83 -5.20 3.79
C GLU A 73 13.57 -6.54 3.73
N GLN A 74 14.10 -6.87 2.56
CA GLN A 74 14.91 -8.06 2.39
C GLN A 74 16.33 -7.76 2.90
N THR A 75 16.80 -8.57 3.85
CA THR A 75 18.11 -8.39 4.45
C THR A 75 19.14 -9.35 3.90
N GLY A 76 18.74 -10.40 3.20
CA GLY A 76 19.67 -11.34 2.62
C GLY A 76 18.98 -12.62 2.19
N VAL A 77 19.81 -13.61 1.91
CA VAL A 77 19.37 -14.96 1.57
C VAL A 77 20.24 -15.91 2.40
N ASP A 78 19.60 -16.91 3.03
CA ASP A 78 20.35 -17.84 3.87
C ASP A 78 21.08 -18.90 3.01
N PRO A 79 21.92 -19.75 3.62
CA PRO A 79 22.65 -20.79 2.86
C PRO A 79 21.74 -21.77 2.12
N ASP A 80 20.50 -21.93 2.57
CA ASP A 80 19.52 -22.81 1.92
C ASP A 80 18.73 -22.12 0.81
N GLY A 81 19.03 -20.86 0.55
CA GLY A 81 18.36 -20.08 -0.49
C GLY A 81 17.08 -19.38 -0.06
N LYS A 82 16.75 -19.45 1.23
CA LYS A 82 15.56 -18.76 1.75
C LYS A 82 15.80 -17.25 1.83
N VAL A 83 14.80 -16.50 1.41
CA VAL A 83 14.84 -15.04 1.54
C VAL A 83 14.63 -14.65 3.00
N LEU A 84 15.58 -13.87 3.52
CA LEU A 84 15.55 -13.34 4.87
C LEU A 84 15.14 -11.88 4.82
N GLY A 85 14.34 -11.47 5.79
CA GLY A 85 13.90 -10.10 5.87
C GLY A 85 12.77 -9.95 6.87
N HIS A 86 12.24 -8.76 6.94
CA HIS A 86 11.14 -8.46 7.85
C HIS A 86 10.25 -7.37 7.26
N PHE A 87 9.00 -7.43 7.64
CA PHE A 87 8.00 -6.44 7.33
C PHE A 87 8.13 -5.32 8.35
N ARG A 88 8.10 -4.07 7.89
CA ARG A 88 8.27 -2.93 8.80
C ARG A 88 7.45 -1.72 8.38
N PRO A 89 7.05 -0.87 9.34
CA PRO A 89 6.41 0.39 8.99
C PRO A 89 7.42 1.37 8.40
N THR A 90 6.92 2.26 7.55
CA THR A 90 7.75 3.30 6.93
C THR A 90 7.89 4.54 7.80
N GLY A 91 7.01 4.69 8.79
CA GLY A 91 6.89 5.91 9.58
C GLY A 91 5.68 6.74 9.19
N ALA A 92 5.08 6.48 8.04
CA ALA A 92 3.87 7.18 7.62
C ALA A 92 2.67 6.65 8.40
N VAL A 93 1.85 7.55 8.93
CA VAL A 93 0.60 7.19 9.60
C VAL A 93 -0.54 7.38 8.60
N PRO A 94 -1.41 6.38 8.42
CA PRO A 94 -2.51 6.51 7.48
C PRO A 94 -3.41 7.70 7.82
N THR A 95 -3.86 8.40 6.80
CA THR A 95 -4.70 9.60 7.00
C THR A 95 -6.07 9.23 7.57
N PHE A 96 -6.54 8.01 7.33
CA PHE A 96 -7.85 7.57 7.84
C PHE A 96 -7.87 7.29 9.35
N ILE A 97 -6.73 7.34 10.03
CA ILE A 97 -6.64 7.05 11.47
C ILE A 97 -7.54 8.01 12.28
N GLU A 98 -7.56 9.27 11.91
CA GLU A 98 -8.38 10.27 12.61
C GLU A 98 -9.87 9.98 12.42
N GLU A 99 -10.26 9.55 11.23
CA GLU A 99 -11.66 9.16 10.98
C GLU A 99 -12.05 7.95 11.80
N VAL A 100 -11.18 6.96 11.89
CA VAL A 100 -11.40 5.77 12.71
C VAL A 100 -11.55 6.16 14.18
N ALA A 101 -10.68 7.04 14.66
CA ALA A 101 -10.75 7.52 16.05
C ALA A 101 -12.04 8.27 16.32
N SER A 102 -12.53 9.06 15.35
CA SER A 102 -13.77 9.82 15.51
C SER A 102 -14.99 8.93 15.62
N ARG A 103 -14.90 7.68 15.16
CA ARG A 103 -15.96 6.68 15.25
C ARG A 103 -15.86 5.82 16.51
N GLY A 104 -15.00 6.20 17.44
CA GLY A 104 -14.85 5.50 18.71
C GLY A 104 -13.94 4.30 18.72
N LEU A 105 -13.26 4.04 17.60
CA LEU A 105 -12.29 2.95 17.51
C LEU A 105 -10.90 3.48 17.86
N THR A 106 -10.14 2.65 18.56
CA THR A 106 -8.78 3.01 18.95
C THR A 106 -7.78 2.12 18.23
N ILE A 107 -6.81 2.75 17.57
CA ILE A 107 -5.71 2.06 16.92
C ILE A 107 -4.42 2.52 17.60
N ASP A 108 -3.60 1.57 17.98
CA ASP A 108 -2.30 1.86 18.58
C ASP A 108 -1.35 2.39 17.49
N ARG A 109 -1.04 3.69 17.56
CA ARG A 109 -0.20 4.36 16.58
C ARG A 109 1.24 3.88 16.59
N SER A 110 1.67 3.19 17.64
CA SER A 110 3.03 2.66 17.70
C SER A 110 3.29 1.61 16.61
N MET A 111 2.25 0.99 16.08
CA MET A 111 2.40 0.03 14.97
C MET A 111 2.98 0.67 13.71
N PHE A 112 2.87 2.00 13.58
CA PHE A 112 3.39 2.73 12.42
C PHE A 112 4.76 3.36 12.67
N ASP A 113 5.33 3.13 13.85
CA ASP A 113 6.61 3.72 14.24
C ASP A 113 7.74 2.71 14.00
N PRO A 114 8.66 3.00 13.07
CA PRO A 114 9.78 2.09 12.79
C PRO A 114 10.66 1.84 14.01
N MET A 115 10.79 2.83 14.87
CA MET A 115 11.62 2.71 16.09
C MET A 115 11.01 1.72 17.07
N HIS A 116 9.68 1.71 17.17
CA HIS A 116 8.97 0.79 18.06
C HIS A 116 9.19 -0.66 17.62
N TRP A 117 9.08 -0.91 16.31
CA TRP A 117 9.27 -2.26 15.78
C TRP A 117 10.70 -2.75 15.96
N GLY A 118 11.68 -1.85 15.83
CA GLY A 118 13.09 -2.18 16.03
C GLY A 118 13.42 -2.57 17.46
N GLN A 119 12.67 -2.10 18.43
CA GLN A 119 12.92 -2.37 19.85
C GLN A 119 12.34 -3.70 20.32
N GLY A 120 11.40 -4.26 19.57
CA GLY A 120 10.73 -5.49 19.96
C GLY A 120 11.45 -6.77 19.56
N LYS A 121 12.65 -6.66 19.08
CA LYS A 121 13.41 -7.81 18.52
C LYS A 121 14.42 -8.39 19.50
#